data_00d0ea7ffec1b24cf80b5ebc652e8d27
#
_entry.id   00d0ea7ffec1b24cf80b5ebc652e8d27
#
_cell.length_a   1.000
_cell.length_b   1.000
_cell.length_c   1.000
_cell.angle_alpha   90.00
_cell.angle_beta   90.00
_cell.angle_gamma   90.00
#
_symmetry.space_group_name_H-M   'P 1'
#
loop_
_entity.id
_entity.type
_entity.pdbx_description
1 polymer ?
#
loop_
_entity_poly.entity_id
_entity_poly.type
_entity_poly.pdbx_seq_one_letter_code
_entity_poly.pdbx_strand_id
1 'polypeptide(L)'
;MAANNPETLQIHRIPQSTYIDAVRWLPPLSVFERFILLAVSDSNSDASLLEIRALNRSNPSILTPLSSLQLASRTSSLKVCQTPHKPLIAASSFSGSVRFLFVDNVEVGFDGSEHIVPEKSLHVGPISCIDLGGNELECVSVGEDGRVGLVSVGEGELSVRKVFDSAGLVSYSAVKWASPTEFVTGGLGFSVQWWDLRKPGAAVSQFKGNWDQGASSGIVHSIDIHPSRKHTCLAGGSSGTVFTWDIRWPQQPIVLSGAGQDAASARSLSASEVWEVQYDTFTRSSNHRISSTRVLPVMMCSEDGILAVTEEGEEPIELLVEPCAINCFDIDRQNPSDVICSMEWESVAILSRA
;
A
#
# COMPACT_ATOMS: atom_id res chain seq x y z
N MET A 1 -9.36 11.71 38.20
CA MET A 1 -10.12 11.68 36.95
C MET A 1 -9.52 12.75 36.06
N ALA A 2 -8.51 12.40 35.26
CA ALA A 2 -7.99 13.26 34.23
C ALA A 2 -8.87 13.05 32.98
N ALA A 3 -9.57 14.09 32.56
CA ALA A 3 -10.31 14.08 31.32
C ALA A 3 -9.30 13.87 30.19
N ASN A 4 -9.38 12.74 29.48
CA ASN A 4 -8.74 12.57 28.21
C ASN A 4 -9.34 13.63 27.27
N ASN A 5 -8.56 14.65 26.96
CA ASN A 5 -8.88 15.52 25.82
C ASN A 5 -8.97 14.63 24.59
N PRO A 6 -10.05 14.65 23.82
CA PRO A 6 -10.07 13.98 22.55
C PRO A 6 -8.95 14.62 21.69
N GLU A 7 -8.00 13.82 21.26
CA GLU A 7 -7.00 14.22 20.26
C GLU A 7 -7.77 14.85 19.10
N THR A 8 -7.46 16.10 18.76
CA THR A 8 -8.23 16.85 17.77
C THR A 8 -7.81 16.36 16.38
N LEU A 9 -8.55 15.38 15.85
CA LEU A 9 -8.40 14.95 14.47
C LEU A 9 -8.90 16.06 13.54
N GLN A 10 -8.03 16.54 12.65
CA GLN A 10 -8.38 17.49 11.60
C GLN A 10 -8.50 16.75 10.27
N ILE A 11 -9.60 16.98 9.56
CA ILE A 11 -9.89 16.33 8.27
C ILE A 11 -10.15 17.41 7.23
N HIS A 12 -9.37 17.40 6.14
CA HIS A 12 -9.52 18.27 5.01
C HIS A 12 -9.90 17.43 3.78
N ARG A 13 -11.12 17.63 3.28
CA ARG A 13 -11.62 16.99 2.04
C ARG A 13 -11.41 17.92 0.86
N ILE A 14 -10.74 17.41 -0.16
CA ILE A 14 -10.34 18.20 -1.35
C ILE A 14 -10.94 17.52 -2.58
N PRO A 15 -12.07 18.06 -3.11
CA PRO A 15 -12.67 17.52 -4.32
C PRO A 15 -11.70 17.59 -5.50
N GLN A 16 -11.74 16.57 -6.33
CA GLN A 16 -11.07 16.47 -7.60
C GLN A 16 -12.12 16.39 -8.72
N SER A 17 -11.73 16.56 -9.95
CA SER A 17 -12.64 16.43 -11.11
C SER A 17 -12.40 15.12 -11.88
N THR A 18 -11.60 14.23 -11.34
CA THR A 18 -11.17 12.99 -11.97
C THR A 18 -11.10 11.89 -10.93
N TYR A 19 -11.28 10.65 -11.37
CA TYR A 19 -11.11 9.47 -10.51
C TYR A 19 -9.64 9.33 -10.09
N ILE A 20 -9.41 8.94 -8.84
CA ILE A 20 -8.06 8.80 -8.27
C ILE A 20 -7.75 7.31 -8.15
N ASP A 21 -6.84 6.84 -9.00
CA ASP A 21 -6.39 5.45 -9.00
C ASP A 21 -5.48 5.15 -7.79
N ALA A 22 -4.61 6.09 -7.42
CA ALA A 22 -3.73 5.96 -6.26
C ALA A 22 -3.22 7.33 -5.77
N VAL A 23 -2.89 7.39 -4.48
CA VAL A 23 -2.28 8.57 -3.85
C VAL A 23 -1.10 8.15 -2.99
N ARG A 24 0.01 8.92 -3.03
CA ARG A 24 1.19 8.70 -2.18
C ARG A 24 1.82 10.02 -1.77
N TRP A 25 2.40 10.06 -0.57
CA TRP A 25 3.28 11.14 -0.18
C TRP A 25 4.60 11.04 -0.93
N LEU A 26 5.09 12.18 -1.42
CA LEU A 26 6.48 12.28 -1.88
C LEU A 26 7.41 12.48 -0.68
N PRO A 27 8.65 11.97 -0.76
CA PRO A 27 9.69 12.31 0.21
C PRO A 27 9.89 13.83 0.28
N PRO A 28 10.44 14.37 1.39
CA PRO A 28 10.58 15.80 1.54
C PRO A 28 11.58 16.36 0.54
N LEU A 29 11.10 17.27 -0.25
CA LEU A 29 11.88 18.03 -1.23
C LEU A 29 12.06 19.48 -0.77
N SER A 30 11.25 19.93 0.18
CA SER A 30 11.27 21.29 0.75
C SER A 30 11.04 21.23 2.25
N VAL A 31 11.63 22.21 2.97
CA VAL A 31 11.39 22.40 4.42
C VAL A 31 10.00 22.99 4.68
N PHE A 32 9.47 23.75 3.73
CA PHE A 32 8.24 24.54 3.91
C PHE A 32 7.01 23.93 3.27
N GLU A 33 7.18 23.06 2.28
CA GLU A 33 6.10 22.49 1.49
C GLU A 33 6.11 20.97 1.56
N ARG A 34 4.95 20.38 1.38
CA ARG A 34 4.76 18.95 1.28
C ARG A 34 4.17 18.62 -0.07
N PHE A 35 4.55 17.49 -0.62
CA PHE A 35 4.17 17.11 -1.97
C PHE A 35 3.46 15.77 -1.98
N ILE A 36 2.49 15.69 -2.87
CA ILE A 36 1.61 14.54 -3.05
C ILE A 36 1.71 14.10 -4.50
N LEU A 37 1.77 12.81 -4.72
CA LEU A 37 1.69 12.18 -6.02
C LEU A 37 0.30 11.56 -6.17
N LEU A 38 -0.41 11.94 -7.22
CA LEU A 38 -1.70 11.40 -7.62
C LEU A 38 -1.58 10.66 -8.94
N ALA A 39 -2.12 9.46 -9.00
CA ALA A 39 -2.46 8.81 -10.26
C ALA A 39 -3.96 9.03 -10.48
N VAL A 40 -4.32 9.70 -11.57
CA VAL A 40 -5.70 10.06 -11.87
C VAL A 40 -6.12 9.55 -13.24
N SER A 41 -7.40 9.25 -13.39
CA SER A 41 -8.00 8.84 -14.65
C SER A 41 -9.31 9.56 -14.88
N ASP A 42 -9.52 9.99 -16.13
CA ASP A 42 -10.76 10.62 -16.57
C ASP A 42 -11.49 9.68 -17.53
N SER A 43 -12.61 9.16 -17.09
CA SER A 43 -13.44 8.24 -17.88
C SER A 43 -14.07 8.88 -19.12
N ASN A 44 -14.18 10.21 -19.17
CA ASN A 44 -14.78 10.91 -20.31
C ASN A 44 -13.79 11.09 -21.46
N SER A 45 -12.52 11.31 -21.15
CA SER A 45 -11.46 11.53 -22.14
C SER A 45 -10.53 10.32 -22.33
N ASP A 46 -10.72 9.25 -21.56
CA ASP A 46 -9.82 8.09 -21.49
C ASP A 46 -8.37 8.48 -21.16
N ALA A 47 -8.20 9.65 -20.52
CA ALA A 47 -6.90 10.16 -20.14
C ALA A 47 -6.48 9.63 -18.76
N SER A 48 -5.22 9.20 -18.66
CA SER A 48 -4.60 8.81 -17.41
C SER A 48 -3.36 9.67 -17.17
N LEU A 49 -3.22 10.21 -15.97
CA LEU A 49 -2.14 11.14 -15.63
C LEU A 49 -1.48 10.75 -14.30
N LEU A 50 -0.19 11.05 -14.20
CA LEU A 50 0.48 11.20 -12.92
C LEU A 50 0.67 12.68 -12.64
N GLU A 51 0.31 13.13 -11.45
CA GLU A 51 0.39 14.53 -11.07
C GLU A 51 1.14 14.71 -9.76
N ILE A 52 2.09 15.64 -9.74
CA ILE A 52 2.72 16.13 -8.52
C ILE A 52 2.00 17.40 -8.10
N ARG A 53 1.53 17.42 -6.86
CA ARG A 53 0.82 18.56 -6.28
C ARG A 53 1.45 18.99 -4.97
N ALA A 54 1.54 20.31 -4.74
CA ALA A 54 1.96 20.88 -3.47
C ALA A 54 0.78 21.03 -2.52
N LEU A 55 0.98 20.62 -1.28
CA LEU A 55 0.07 20.86 -0.18
C LEU A 55 0.45 22.18 0.50
N ASN A 56 -0.48 23.12 0.51
CA ASN A 56 -0.30 24.38 1.21
C ASN A 56 -0.45 24.18 2.72
N ARG A 57 0.62 24.35 3.48
CA ARG A 57 0.58 24.22 4.95
C ARG A 57 -0.32 25.23 5.64
N SER A 58 -0.45 26.43 5.08
CA SER A 58 -1.32 27.48 5.64
C SER A 58 -2.81 27.24 5.30
N ASN A 59 -3.08 26.47 4.26
CA ASN A 59 -4.43 26.09 3.88
C ASN A 59 -4.42 24.63 3.33
N PRO A 60 -4.52 23.63 4.20
CA PRO A 60 -4.48 22.22 3.82
C PRO A 60 -5.65 21.75 2.94
N SER A 61 -6.60 22.63 2.65
CA SER A 61 -7.70 22.34 1.72
C SER A 61 -7.38 22.65 0.25
N ILE A 62 -6.15 23.09 -0.05
CA ILE A 62 -5.74 23.45 -1.41
C ILE A 62 -4.55 22.59 -1.82
N LEU A 63 -4.70 21.87 -2.94
CA LEU A 63 -3.63 21.18 -3.65
C LEU A 63 -3.30 21.94 -4.94
N THR A 64 -2.08 22.47 -4.99
CA THR A 64 -1.62 23.22 -6.17
C THR A 64 -0.90 22.27 -7.13
N PRO A 65 -1.34 22.14 -8.40
CA PRO A 65 -0.66 21.31 -9.38
C PRO A 65 0.71 21.92 -9.73
N LEU A 66 1.76 21.09 -9.75
CA LEU A 66 3.12 21.48 -10.10
C LEU A 66 3.60 20.85 -11.41
N SER A 67 3.36 19.56 -11.57
CA SER A 67 3.81 18.80 -12.73
C SER A 67 2.82 17.71 -13.07
N SER A 68 2.66 17.42 -14.35
CA SER A 68 1.74 16.39 -14.86
C SER A 68 2.42 15.62 -15.99
N LEU A 69 2.22 14.30 -15.98
CA LEU A 69 2.72 13.38 -17.01
C LEU A 69 1.58 12.49 -17.50
N GLN A 70 1.40 12.45 -18.81
CA GLN A 70 0.38 11.58 -19.42
C GLN A 70 0.85 10.13 -19.46
N LEU A 71 -0.04 9.23 -19.08
CA LEU A 71 0.16 7.79 -19.13
C LEU A 71 -0.62 7.18 -20.30
N ALA A 72 -0.14 6.04 -20.78
CA ALA A 72 -0.83 5.28 -21.84
C ALA A 72 -2.01 4.46 -21.34
N SER A 73 -2.09 4.20 -20.03
CA SER A 73 -3.15 3.40 -19.39
C SER A 73 -3.27 3.77 -17.92
N ARG A 74 -4.42 3.47 -17.33
CA ARG A 74 -4.66 3.65 -15.89
C ARG A 74 -3.61 2.96 -15.03
N THR A 75 -3.32 3.60 -13.90
CA THR A 75 -2.37 3.07 -12.92
C THR A 75 -3.03 1.99 -12.05
N SER A 76 -2.40 0.83 -11.96
CA SER A 76 -2.84 -0.26 -11.10
C SER A 76 -2.16 -0.28 -9.74
N SER A 77 -0.90 0.17 -9.68
CA SER A 77 -0.16 0.30 -8.42
C SER A 77 0.89 1.41 -8.52
N LEU A 78 1.05 2.18 -7.45
CA LEU A 78 1.93 3.34 -7.37
C LEU A 78 2.80 3.24 -6.13
N LYS A 79 4.12 3.36 -6.31
CA LYS A 79 5.10 3.32 -5.21
C LYS A 79 6.11 4.45 -5.35
N VAL A 80 6.57 4.95 -4.22
CA VAL A 80 7.57 6.01 -4.12
C VAL A 80 8.65 5.59 -3.14
N CYS A 81 9.90 5.79 -3.51
CA CYS A 81 11.02 5.63 -2.58
C CYS A 81 12.02 6.77 -2.72
N GLN A 82 12.75 7.04 -1.63
CA GLN A 82 13.88 7.96 -1.66
C GLN A 82 15.14 7.20 -2.08
N THR A 83 15.77 7.64 -3.17
CA THR A 83 17.13 7.21 -3.51
C THR A 83 18.15 8.20 -2.93
N PRO A 84 19.46 7.88 -2.98
CA PRO A 84 20.49 8.82 -2.50
C PRO A 84 20.49 10.18 -3.23
N HIS A 85 19.98 10.22 -4.45
CA HIS A 85 20.04 11.43 -5.29
C HIS A 85 18.68 12.11 -5.44
N LYS A 86 17.65 11.34 -5.81
CA LYS A 86 16.32 11.86 -6.15
C LYS A 86 15.24 10.87 -5.72
N PRO A 87 14.01 11.31 -5.45
CA PRO A 87 12.89 10.38 -5.31
C PRO A 87 12.66 9.62 -6.61
N LEU A 88 12.40 8.33 -6.49
CA LEU A 88 11.98 7.44 -7.55
C LEU A 88 10.50 7.10 -7.39
N ILE A 89 9.77 7.23 -8.46
CA ILE A 89 8.39 6.80 -8.62
C ILE A 89 8.36 5.56 -9.50
N ALA A 90 7.64 4.53 -9.07
CA ALA A 90 7.29 3.40 -9.91
C ALA A 90 5.77 3.32 -10.05
N ALA A 91 5.28 3.30 -11.28
CA ALA A 91 3.87 3.18 -11.62
C ALA A 91 3.66 1.98 -12.54
N SER A 92 2.86 1.01 -12.10
CA SER A 92 2.40 -0.08 -12.95
C SER A 92 1.02 0.21 -13.54
N SER A 93 0.67 -0.46 -14.61
CA SER A 93 -0.56 -0.19 -15.34
C SER A 93 -1.42 -1.44 -15.54
N PHE A 94 -2.69 -1.20 -15.81
CA PHE A 94 -3.62 -2.25 -16.22
C PHE A 94 -3.29 -2.84 -17.61
N SER A 95 -2.48 -2.15 -18.42
CA SER A 95 -1.97 -2.70 -19.68
C SER A 95 -0.75 -3.63 -19.51
N GLY A 96 -0.15 -3.69 -18.32
CA GLY A 96 0.98 -4.58 -18.01
C GLY A 96 2.36 -3.95 -18.19
N SER A 97 2.45 -2.63 -18.27
CA SER A 97 3.71 -1.89 -18.29
C SER A 97 4.10 -1.39 -16.90
N VAL A 98 5.40 -1.13 -16.69
CA VAL A 98 5.91 -0.42 -15.50
C VAL A 98 6.73 0.77 -15.97
N ARG A 99 6.48 1.93 -15.34
CA ARG A 99 7.24 3.16 -15.57
C ARG A 99 8.01 3.53 -14.32
N PHE A 100 9.25 3.97 -14.53
CA PHE A 100 10.12 4.52 -13.49
C PHE A 100 10.45 5.96 -13.85
N LEU A 101 10.19 6.87 -12.92
CA LEU A 101 10.31 8.31 -13.08
C LEU A 101 11.06 8.88 -11.89
N PHE A 102 11.94 9.83 -12.14
CA PHE A 102 12.63 10.57 -11.09
C PHE A 102 12.00 11.96 -10.90
N VAL A 103 12.01 12.42 -9.66
CA VAL A 103 11.53 13.76 -9.32
C VAL A 103 12.72 14.70 -9.18
N ASP A 104 12.68 15.85 -9.86
CA ASP A 104 13.67 16.91 -9.65
C ASP A 104 13.51 17.53 -8.26
N ASN A 105 14.62 17.67 -7.54
CA ASN A 105 14.62 18.18 -6.17
C ASN A 105 14.55 19.72 -6.10
N VAL A 106 14.80 20.42 -7.21
CA VAL A 106 14.86 21.88 -7.24
C VAL A 106 13.55 22.48 -7.71
N GLU A 107 13.05 22.01 -8.87
CA GLU A 107 11.81 22.53 -9.47
C GLU A 107 10.56 21.73 -9.08
N VAL A 108 10.74 20.66 -8.32
CA VAL A 108 9.69 19.73 -7.88
C VAL A 108 8.74 19.35 -9.04
N GLY A 109 9.27 18.53 -9.93
CA GLY A 109 8.57 18.02 -11.11
C GLY A 109 9.19 16.72 -11.59
N PHE A 110 8.61 16.12 -12.63
CA PHE A 110 9.26 15.01 -13.32
C PHE A 110 10.50 15.53 -14.03
N ASP A 111 11.67 14.92 -13.79
CA ASP A 111 12.96 15.40 -14.31
C ASP A 111 13.20 15.10 -15.81
N GLY A 112 12.21 14.50 -16.47
CA GLY A 112 12.27 14.11 -17.88
C GLY A 112 12.98 12.78 -18.14
N SER A 113 13.57 12.16 -17.11
CA SER A 113 14.13 10.82 -17.21
C SER A 113 13.02 9.79 -17.00
N GLU A 114 12.71 9.03 -18.01
CA GLU A 114 11.70 7.98 -17.97
C GLU A 114 12.29 6.65 -18.43
N HIS A 115 12.08 5.61 -17.63
CA HIS A 115 12.41 4.25 -17.99
C HIS A 115 11.15 3.41 -18.02
N ILE A 116 10.90 2.70 -19.11
CA ILE A 116 9.68 1.93 -19.32
C ILE A 116 10.02 0.46 -19.53
N VAL A 117 9.41 -0.41 -18.71
CA VAL A 117 9.30 -1.82 -19.03
C VAL A 117 8.00 -1.99 -19.81
N PRO A 118 8.08 -2.34 -21.10
CA PRO A 118 6.90 -2.41 -21.95
C PRO A 118 6.00 -3.58 -21.59
N GLU A 119 4.76 -3.50 -22.07
CA GLU A 119 3.77 -4.56 -21.96
C GLU A 119 4.30 -5.92 -22.41
N LYS A 120 3.84 -6.99 -21.81
CA LYS A 120 4.23 -8.38 -22.09
C LYS A 120 5.68 -8.75 -21.76
N SER A 121 6.49 -7.83 -21.28
CA SER A 121 7.88 -8.11 -20.88
C SER A 121 7.94 -8.88 -19.55
N LEU A 122 7.15 -8.45 -18.56
CA LEU A 122 7.05 -9.09 -17.23
C LEU A 122 5.80 -9.95 -17.12
N HIS A 123 4.65 -9.38 -17.46
CA HIS A 123 3.33 -9.95 -17.28
C HIS A 123 2.56 -10.05 -18.58
N VAL A 124 1.62 -10.99 -18.64
CA VAL A 124 0.62 -11.08 -19.71
C VAL A 124 -0.71 -10.56 -19.17
N GLY A 125 -0.98 -9.27 -19.41
CA GLY A 125 -2.13 -8.56 -18.86
C GLY A 125 -1.76 -7.64 -17.70
N PRO A 126 -2.73 -7.26 -16.86
CA PRO A 126 -2.56 -6.30 -15.78
C PRO A 126 -1.47 -6.70 -14.79
N ILE A 127 -0.69 -5.70 -14.36
CA ILE A 127 0.14 -5.84 -13.16
C ILE A 127 -0.74 -5.45 -11.98
N SER A 128 -0.94 -6.37 -11.05
CA SER A 128 -1.83 -6.13 -9.91
C SER A 128 -1.16 -5.28 -8.84
N CYS A 129 0.11 -5.53 -8.56
CA CYS A 129 0.85 -4.79 -7.54
C CYS A 129 2.35 -4.76 -7.82
N ILE A 130 2.99 -3.68 -7.39
CA ILE A 130 4.46 -3.54 -7.37
C ILE A 130 4.93 -3.09 -5.99
N ASP A 131 6.19 -3.35 -5.66
CA ASP A 131 6.85 -2.70 -4.51
C ASP A 131 8.33 -2.42 -4.82
N LEU A 132 8.85 -1.32 -4.24
CA LEU A 132 10.22 -0.86 -4.40
C LEU A 132 11.06 -1.21 -3.18
N GLY A 133 12.23 -1.81 -3.39
CA GLY A 133 13.12 -2.21 -2.32
C GLY A 133 14.33 -2.98 -2.86
N GLY A 134 14.81 -3.97 -2.11
CA GLY A 134 15.95 -4.78 -2.51
C GLY A 134 17.31 -4.15 -2.20
N ASN A 135 18.38 -4.83 -2.63
CA ASN A 135 19.77 -4.39 -2.39
C ASN A 135 20.21 -3.26 -3.33
N GLU A 136 19.71 -3.27 -4.57
CA GLU A 136 20.19 -2.41 -5.67
C GLU A 136 19.05 -1.60 -6.30
N LEU A 137 18.09 -1.19 -5.47
CA LEU A 137 16.87 -0.53 -5.96
C LEU A 137 16.13 -1.39 -6.98
N GLU A 138 15.46 -2.40 -6.48
CA GLU A 138 14.70 -3.34 -7.28
C GLU A 138 13.19 -3.09 -7.14
N CYS A 139 12.47 -3.27 -8.22
CA CYS A 139 11.01 -3.30 -8.25
C CYS A 139 10.56 -4.74 -8.42
N VAL A 140 9.84 -5.28 -7.45
CA VAL A 140 9.13 -6.55 -7.60
C VAL A 140 7.73 -6.29 -8.11
N SER A 141 7.26 -7.11 -9.05
CA SER A 141 5.92 -7.03 -9.64
C SER A 141 5.20 -8.35 -9.62
N VAL A 142 3.89 -8.30 -9.45
CA VAL A 142 3.00 -9.47 -9.48
C VAL A 142 1.75 -9.18 -10.30
N GLY A 143 1.14 -10.22 -10.86
CA GLY A 143 -0.07 -10.10 -11.66
C GLY A 143 -0.98 -11.32 -11.55
N GLU A 144 -2.17 -11.18 -12.10
CA GLU A 144 -3.17 -12.25 -12.16
C GLU A 144 -2.73 -13.43 -13.04
N ASP A 145 -1.76 -13.20 -13.92
CA ASP A 145 -1.14 -14.23 -14.77
C ASP A 145 -0.25 -15.23 -13.97
N GLY A 146 -0.13 -15.03 -12.66
CA GLY A 146 0.64 -15.88 -11.77
C GLY A 146 2.14 -15.75 -11.91
N ARG A 147 2.61 -14.64 -12.46
CA ARG A 147 4.04 -14.31 -12.57
C ARG A 147 4.50 -13.43 -11.44
N VAL A 148 5.77 -13.59 -11.10
CA VAL A 148 6.53 -12.70 -10.24
C VAL A 148 7.72 -12.19 -11.02
N GLY A 149 7.75 -10.91 -11.29
CA GLY A 149 8.80 -10.22 -12.03
C GLY A 149 9.70 -9.38 -11.12
N LEU A 150 10.93 -9.16 -11.51
CA LEU A 150 11.88 -8.28 -10.86
C LEU A 150 12.54 -7.37 -11.88
N VAL A 151 12.57 -6.09 -11.58
CA VAL A 151 13.24 -5.06 -12.39
C VAL A 151 14.27 -4.37 -11.52
N SER A 152 15.54 -4.46 -11.90
CA SER A 152 16.60 -3.67 -11.27
C SER A 152 16.71 -2.34 -12.01
N VAL A 153 16.64 -1.24 -11.25
CA VAL A 153 16.68 0.14 -11.77
C VAL A 153 18.10 0.66 -11.57
N GLY A 154 18.92 0.55 -12.62
CA GLY A 154 20.29 1.07 -12.62
C GLY A 154 20.40 2.49 -13.19
N GLU A 155 21.61 3.07 -13.16
CA GLU A 155 21.89 4.34 -13.81
C GLU A 155 21.87 4.17 -15.35
N GLY A 156 20.70 4.42 -15.95
CA GLY A 156 20.53 4.44 -17.40
C GLY A 156 20.09 3.12 -18.05
N GLU A 157 20.03 2.01 -17.31
CA GLU A 157 19.58 0.74 -17.85
C GLU A 157 18.62 0.02 -16.89
N LEU A 158 17.59 -0.62 -17.46
CA LEU A 158 16.72 -1.52 -16.75
C LEU A 158 17.14 -2.97 -17.00
N SER A 159 17.27 -3.75 -15.94
CA SER A 159 17.43 -5.20 -16.05
C SER A 159 16.14 -5.87 -15.60
N VAL A 160 15.59 -6.71 -16.47
CA VAL A 160 14.31 -7.41 -16.24
C VAL A 160 14.57 -8.89 -16.03
N ARG A 161 14.07 -9.44 -14.92
CA ARG A 161 14.22 -10.85 -14.59
C ARG A 161 12.86 -11.44 -14.15
N LYS A 162 12.47 -12.57 -14.73
CA LYS A 162 11.36 -13.36 -14.21
C LYS A 162 11.85 -14.20 -13.02
N VAL A 163 11.21 -14.03 -11.87
CA VAL A 163 11.51 -14.81 -10.65
C VAL A 163 10.72 -16.11 -10.65
N PHE A 164 9.44 -16.05 -11.01
CA PHE A 164 8.52 -17.19 -11.00
C PHE A 164 7.43 -17.04 -12.07
N ASP A 165 6.97 -18.17 -12.59
CA ASP A 165 5.84 -18.25 -13.51
C ASP A 165 5.03 -19.50 -13.18
N SER A 166 3.84 -19.32 -12.65
CA SER A 166 2.92 -20.42 -12.33
C SER A 166 2.14 -20.93 -13.53
N ALA A 167 2.36 -20.34 -14.71
CA ALA A 167 1.56 -20.60 -15.91
C ALA A 167 0.03 -20.42 -15.69
N GLY A 168 -0.35 -19.43 -14.89
CA GLY A 168 -1.75 -19.12 -14.58
C GLY A 168 -2.41 -20.00 -13.51
N LEU A 169 -1.66 -20.87 -12.84
CA LEU A 169 -2.20 -21.72 -11.76
C LEU A 169 -2.45 -20.97 -10.45
N VAL A 170 -1.79 -19.83 -10.26
CA VAL A 170 -1.93 -18.97 -9.10
C VAL A 170 -2.14 -17.54 -9.61
N SER A 171 -2.96 -16.77 -8.92
CA SER A 171 -3.13 -15.33 -9.18
C SER A 171 -2.63 -14.54 -7.98
N TYR A 172 -1.79 -13.53 -8.24
CA TYR A 172 -1.25 -12.64 -7.22
C TYR A 172 -1.86 -11.25 -7.35
N SER A 173 -2.20 -10.65 -6.22
CA SER A 173 -2.81 -9.31 -6.12
C SER A 173 -2.02 -8.33 -5.27
N ALA A 174 -1.14 -8.82 -4.42
CA ALA A 174 -0.33 -8.00 -3.52
C ALA A 174 1.12 -8.47 -3.46
N VAL A 175 2.05 -7.52 -3.27
CA VAL A 175 3.47 -7.80 -3.05
C VAL A 175 4.10 -6.75 -2.14
N LYS A 176 5.04 -7.18 -1.28
CA LYS A 176 5.79 -6.30 -0.39
C LYS A 176 7.19 -6.82 -0.10
N TRP A 177 8.20 -5.97 -0.19
CA TRP A 177 9.56 -6.28 0.27
C TRP A 177 9.61 -6.40 1.79
N ALA A 178 10.24 -7.46 2.28
CA ALA A 178 10.43 -7.71 3.70
C ALA A 178 11.87 -7.45 4.15
N SER A 179 12.82 -7.64 3.26
CA SER A 179 14.24 -7.37 3.46
C SER A 179 14.92 -7.18 2.10
N PRO A 180 16.20 -6.82 2.03
CA PRO A 180 16.90 -6.64 0.76
C PRO A 180 16.88 -7.86 -0.18
N THR A 181 16.64 -9.06 0.32
CA THR A 181 16.62 -10.30 -0.48
C THR A 181 15.33 -11.11 -0.33
N GLU A 182 14.36 -10.62 0.43
CA GLU A 182 13.14 -11.37 0.73
C GLU A 182 11.91 -10.48 0.50
N PHE A 183 10.87 -11.06 -0.09
CA PHE A 183 9.58 -10.39 -0.30
C PHE A 183 8.42 -11.34 -0.06
N VAL A 184 7.24 -10.80 0.06
CA VAL A 184 5.99 -11.50 0.31
C VAL A 184 5.00 -11.21 -0.79
N THR A 185 4.29 -12.23 -1.26
CA THR A 185 3.17 -12.08 -2.21
C THR A 185 1.89 -12.57 -1.59
N GLY A 186 0.78 -11.95 -1.96
CA GLY A 186 -0.57 -12.37 -1.61
C GLY A 186 -1.45 -12.48 -2.83
N GLY A 187 -2.49 -13.30 -2.75
CA GLY A 187 -3.37 -13.50 -3.89
C GLY A 187 -4.61 -14.29 -3.56
N LEU A 188 -5.10 -14.97 -4.60
CA LEU A 188 -6.32 -15.75 -4.54
C LEU A 188 -6.23 -16.89 -3.51
N GLY A 189 -7.35 -17.21 -2.88
CA GLY A 189 -7.44 -18.23 -1.82
C GLY A 189 -6.83 -17.75 -0.51
N PHE A 190 -6.68 -16.44 -0.34
CA PHE A 190 -6.07 -15.78 0.82
C PHE A 190 -4.71 -16.39 1.19
N SER A 191 -3.93 -16.71 0.17
CA SER A 191 -2.62 -17.31 0.30
C SER A 191 -1.56 -16.22 0.35
N VAL A 192 -0.70 -16.29 1.36
CA VAL A 192 0.47 -15.43 1.47
C VAL A 192 1.71 -16.30 1.30
N GLN A 193 2.61 -15.91 0.42
CA GLN A 193 3.82 -16.66 0.10
C GLN A 193 5.07 -15.81 0.38
N TRP A 194 6.05 -16.44 1.03
CA TRP A 194 7.35 -15.83 1.34
C TRP A 194 8.41 -16.28 0.38
N TRP A 195 9.17 -15.35 -0.18
CA TRP A 195 10.19 -15.57 -1.19
C TRP A 195 11.56 -15.14 -0.67
N ASP A 196 12.59 -15.91 -1.01
CA ASP A 196 13.99 -15.59 -0.75
C ASP A 196 14.76 -15.69 -2.07
N LEU A 197 15.26 -14.57 -2.58
CA LEU A 197 15.99 -14.48 -3.85
C LEU A 197 17.26 -15.34 -3.88
N ARG A 198 17.78 -15.71 -2.71
CA ARG A 198 18.92 -16.64 -2.58
C ARG A 198 18.52 -18.10 -2.81
N LYS A 199 17.22 -18.38 -2.80
CA LYS A 199 16.61 -19.70 -3.04
C LYS A 199 15.63 -19.63 -4.21
N PRO A 200 16.16 -19.61 -5.44
CA PRO A 200 15.32 -19.41 -6.63
C PRO A 200 14.40 -20.60 -6.89
N GLY A 201 13.30 -20.32 -7.58
CA GLY A 201 12.42 -21.32 -8.16
C GLY A 201 11.09 -21.57 -7.47
N ALA A 202 10.95 -21.26 -6.17
CA ALA A 202 9.68 -21.39 -5.45
C ALA A 202 9.65 -20.52 -4.19
N ALA A 203 8.45 -20.25 -3.67
CA ALA A 203 8.28 -19.66 -2.36
C ALA A 203 8.85 -20.57 -1.28
N VAL A 204 9.57 -19.98 -0.31
CA VAL A 204 10.20 -20.71 0.79
C VAL A 204 9.22 -21.09 1.90
N SER A 205 8.14 -20.36 2.01
CA SER A 205 7.02 -20.62 2.93
C SER A 205 5.71 -20.16 2.34
N GLN A 206 4.64 -20.86 2.67
CA GLN A 206 3.28 -20.48 2.32
C GLN A 206 2.42 -20.50 3.58
N PHE A 207 1.65 -19.43 3.75
CA PHE A 207 0.66 -19.31 4.79
C PHE A 207 -0.72 -19.36 4.14
N LYS A 208 -1.63 -20.09 4.75
CA LYS A 208 -3.05 -20.07 4.43
C LYS A 208 -3.78 -19.74 5.72
N GLY A 209 -4.63 -18.73 5.69
CA GLY A 209 -5.53 -18.49 6.80
C GLY A 209 -6.38 -19.74 7.04
N ASN A 210 -6.56 -20.13 8.29
CA ASN A 210 -7.44 -21.25 8.63
C ASN A 210 -8.88 -20.71 8.64
N TRP A 211 -9.53 -20.76 7.47
CA TRP A 211 -10.85 -20.19 7.22
C TRP A 211 -11.95 -21.22 7.50
N ASP A 212 -11.85 -21.98 8.57
CA ASP A 212 -12.82 -23.01 8.97
C ASP A 212 -14.27 -22.50 9.17
N GLN A 213 -14.54 -21.25 8.85
CA GLN A 213 -15.87 -20.64 8.92
C GLN A 213 -16.47 -20.25 7.57
N GLY A 214 -16.20 -20.99 6.52
CA GLY A 214 -17.11 -21.04 5.37
C GLY A 214 -16.87 -20.08 4.22
N ALA A 215 -15.83 -19.27 4.21
CA ALA A 215 -15.46 -18.43 3.06
C ALA A 215 -14.11 -18.86 2.50
N SER A 216 -14.12 -19.84 1.63
CA SER A 216 -12.93 -20.49 1.07
C SER A 216 -12.28 -19.75 -0.12
N SER A 217 -12.71 -18.54 -0.47
CA SER A 217 -12.28 -17.85 -1.70
C SER A 217 -12.06 -16.36 -1.48
N GLY A 218 -11.19 -15.99 -0.53
CA GLY A 218 -10.80 -14.61 -0.35
C GLY A 218 -9.59 -14.22 -1.22
N ILE A 219 -9.40 -12.92 -1.45
CA ILE A 219 -8.24 -12.33 -2.12
C ILE A 219 -7.50 -11.46 -1.12
N VAL A 220 -6.16 -11.55 -1.09
CA VAL A 220 -5.32 -10.60 -0.35
C VAL A 220 -5.12 -9.37 -1.22
N HIS A 221 -5.66 -8.23 -0.84
CA HIS A 221 -5.50 -6.98 -1.59
C HIS A 221 -4.26 -6.20 -1.21
N SER A 222 -3.84 -6.27 0.05
CA SER A 222 -2.71 -5.50 0.55
C SER A 222 -1.90 -6.27 1.58
N ILE A 223 -0.59 -6.04 1.55
CA ILE A 223 0.39 -6.59 2.49
C ILE A 223 1.28 -5.47 3.00
N ASP A 224 1.61 -5.49 4.29
CA ASP A 224 2.68 -4.67 4.85
C ASP A 224 3.60 -5.51 5.75
N ILE A 225 4.83 -5.02 5.97
CA ILE A 225 5.83 -5.69 6.79
C ILE A 225 6.13 -4.83 8.01
N HIS A 226 6.18 -5.48 9.17
CA HIS A 226 6.45 -4.81 10.43
C HIS A 226 7.82 -4.09 10.38
N PRO A 227 7.90 -2.78 10.65
CA PRO A 227 9.09 -1.97 10.40
C PRO A 227 10.33 -2.42 11.16
N SER A 228 10.18 -3.07 12.32
CA SER A 228 11.29 -3.57 13.14
C SER A 228 11.36 -5.10 13.25
N ARG A 229 10.40 -5.83 12.67
CA ARG A 229 10.32 -7.30 12.73
C ARG A 229 10.10 -7.86 11.33
N LYS A 230 11.16 -7.95 10.53
CA LYS A 230 11.09 -8.37 9.12
C LYS A 230 10.35 -9.70 8.86
N HIS A 231 10.17 -10.52 9.87
CA HIS A 231 9.47 -11.81 9.78
C HIS A 231 7.96 -11.71 10.08
N THR A 232 7.46 -10.52 10.40
CA THR A 232 6.06 -10.30 10.72
C THR A 232 5.41 -9.54 9.57
N CYS A 233 4.45 -10.17 8.91
CA CYS A 233 3.67 -9.56 7.82
C CYS A 233 2.21 -9.36 8.23
N LEU A 234 1.62 -8.35 7.64
CA LEU A 234 0.24 -7.94 7.76
C LEU A 234 -0.44 -8.17 6.43
N ALA A 235 -1.68 -8.65 6.42
CA ALA A 235 -2.48 -8.78 5.20
C ALA A 235 -3.94 -8.44 5.47
N GLY A 236 -4.55 -7.76 4.49
CA GLY A 236 -5.96 -7.45 4.40
C GLY A 236 -6.52 -7.78 3.02
N GLY A 237 -7.82 -7.98 2.92
CA GLY A 237 -8.43 -8.32 1.64
C GLY A 237 -9.94 -8.50 1.69
N SER A 238 -10.45 -9.31 0.77
CA SER A 238 -11.89 -9.46 0.49
C SER A 238 -12.72 -10.04 1.63
N SER A 239 -12.09 -10.57 2.68
CA SER A 239 -12.82 -11.06 3.86
C SER A 239 -13.24 -9.95 4.83
N GLY A 240 -12.81 -8.70 4.63
CA GLY A 240 -13.00 -7.61 5.58
C GLY A 240 -12.19 -7.77 6.88
N THR A 241 -11.30 -8.75 6.94
CA THR A 241 -10.50 -9.08 8.11
C THR A 241 -9.03 -8.77 7.87
N VAL A 242 -8.34 -8.34 8.90
CA VAL A 242 -6.93 -8.04 8.88
C VAL A 242 -6.17 -9.06 9.71
N PHE A 243 -5.11 -9.61 9.16
CA PHE A 243 -4.31 -10.67 9.76
C PHE A 243 -2.85 -10.30 9.85
N THR A 244 -2.21 -10.73 10.91
CA THR A 244 -0.76 -10.67 11.07
C THR A 244 -0.20 -12.07 11.24
N TRP A 245 0.89 -12.38 10.53
CA TRP A 245 1.64 -13.62 10.67
C TRP A 245 3.09 -13.36 11.04
N ASP A 246 3.63 -14.20 11.90
CA ASP A 246 5.07 -14.37 12.04
C ASP A 246 5.49 -15.59 11.22
N ILE A 247 6.39 -15.40 10.23
CA ILE A 247 6.90 -16.47 9.36
C ILE A 247 7.48 -17.66 10.13
N ARG A 248 7.96 -17.42 11.35
CA ARG A 248 8.51 -18.47 12.21
C ARG A 248 7.44 -19.39 12.79
N TRP A 249 6.17 -18.92 12.79
CA TRP A 249 4.98 -19.61 13.28
C TRP A 249 3.84 -19.55 12.27
N PRO A 250 4.02 -20.12 11.06
CA PRO A 250 3.11 -19.92 9.94
C PRO A 250 1.69 -20.49 10.14
N GLN A 251 1.54 -21.38 11.11
CA GLN A 251 0.29 -22.08 11.42
C GLN A 251 -0.69 -21.25 12.28
N GLN A 252 -0.25 -20.14 12.83
CA GLN A 252 -1.02 -19.36 13.78
C GLN A 252 -1.04 -17.86 13.41
N PRO A 253 -1.96 -17.42 12.54
CA PRO A 253 -2.17 -16.00 12.32
C PRO A 253 -2.77 -15.36 13.57
N ILE A 254 -2.37 -14.12 13.83
CA ILE A 254 -3.02 -13.25 14.80
C ILE A 254 -4.09 -12.49 14.03
N VAL A 255 -5.34 -12.64 14.41
CA VAL A 255 -6.46 -11.90 13.84
C VAL A 255 -6.54 -10.55 14.54
N LEU A 256 -6.37 -9.46 13.79
CA LEU A 256 -6.53 -8.11 14.29
C LEU A 256 -7.97 -7.65 14.01
N SER A 257 -8.94 -8.34 14.54
CA SER A 257 -10.35 -7.95 14.42
C SER A 257 -10.91 -7.57 15.77
N GLY A 258 -11.78 -6.58 15.79
CA GLY A 258 -12.35 -5.96 16.98
C GLY A 258 -12.80 -6.95 18.07
N ALA A 259 -12.87 -6.45 19.28
CA ALA A 259 -13.06 -7.12 20.56
C ALA A 259 -13.90 -8.38 20.52
N GLY A 260 -13.26 -9.52 20.75
CA GLY A 260 -13.87 -10.80 21.10
C GLY A 260 -12.78 -11.70 21.66
N GLN A 261 -12.89 -12.08 22.93
CA GLN A 261 -11.90 -12.94 23.62
C GLN A 261 -11.81 -14.35 23.06
N ASP A 262 -12.67 -14.72 22.10
CA ASP A 262 -12.69 -16.02 21.45
C ASP A 262 -12.44 -15.84 19.94
N ALA A 263 -11.47 -16.54 19.40
CA ALA A 263 -11.16 -16.58 17.96
C ALA A 263 -12.36 -16.98 17.07
N ALA A 264 -13.39 -17.60 17.67
CA ALA A 264 -14.64 -17.99 17.02
C ALA A 264 -15.65 -16.84 16.87
N SER A 265 -15.44 -15.69 17.54
CA SER A 265 -16.32 -14.52 17.50
C SER A 265 -15.66 -13.26 16.97
N ALA A 266 -14.49 -13.40 16.33
CA ALA A 266 -13.80 -12.28 15.70
C ALA A 266 -14.72 -11.64 14.65
N ARG A 267 -15.23 -10.44 14.94
CA ARG A 267 -15.99 -9.66 13.97
C ARG A 267 -15.04 -9.06 12.95
N SER A 268 -15.45 -9.09 11.70
CA SER A 268 -14.76 -8.35 10.63
C SER A 268 -14.67 -6.86 11.02
N LEU A 269 -13.56 -6.22 10.74
CA LEU A 269 -13.37 -4.76 10.94
C LEU A 269 -14.24 -3.96 9.98
N SER A 270 -14.49 -4.52 8.81
CA SER A 270 -15.34 -3.98 7.77
C SER A 270 -16.38 -5.04 7.39
N ALA A 271 -17.56 -4.60 6.97
CA ALA A 271 -18.56 -5.48 6.39
C ALA A 271 -18.20 -5.90 4.96
N SER A 272 -17.23 -5.22 4.35
CA SER A 272 -16.79 -5.41 2.97
C SER A 272 -15.27 -5.53 2.86
N GLU A 273 -14.72 -5.37 1.66
CA GLU A 273 -13.31 -5.60 1.37
C GLU A 273 -12.38 -4.55 2.00
N VAL A 274 -11.23 -4.99 2.50
CA VAL A 274 -10.13 -4.14 2.94
C VAL A 274 -9.16 -3.96 1.77
N TRP A 275 -9.03 -2.72 1.30
CA TRP A 275 -8.22 -2.38 0.12
C TRP A 275 -6.74 -2.18 0.43
N GLU A 276 -6.43 -1.47 1.50
CA GLU A 276 -5.04 -1.23 1.89
C GLU A 276 -4.86 -1.36 3.41
N VAL A 277 -3.70 -1.88 3.81
CA VAL A 277 -3.27 -2.01 5.21
C VAL A 277 -1.84 -1.53 5.36
N GLN A 278 -1.55 -0.81 6.46
CA GLN A 278 -0.20 -0.38 6.82
C GLN A 278 -0.02 -0.43 8.34
N TYR A 279 1.20 -0.74 8.81
CA TYR A 279 1.53 -0.57 10.23
C TYR A 279 1.53 0.91 10.60
N ASP A 280 0.79 1.26 11.64
CA ASP A 280 0.74 2.63 12.17
C ASP A 280 1.77 2.81 13.30
N THR A 281 2.74 3.70 13.06
CA THR A 281 3.79 4.01 14.04
C THR A 281 3.44 5.24 14.90
N PHE A 282 2.37 5.95 14.54
CA PHE A 282 1.93 7.15 15.27
C PHE A 282 1.10 6.80 16.49
N THR A 283 0.11 5.94 16.32
CA THR A 283 -0.78 5.54 17.42
C THR A 283 0.03 4.82 18.50
N ARG A 284 0.02 5.38 19.69
CA ARG A 284 0.65 4.74 20.85
C ARG A 284 -0.29 3.69 21.40
N SER A 285 0.23 2.48 21.54
CA SER A 285 -0.53 1.43 22.21
C SER A 285 -0.98 1.89 23.59
N SER A 286 -2.28 1.85 23.86
CA SER A 286 -2.91 2.28 25.12
C SER A 286 -2.47 1.46 26.33
N ASN A 287 -1.93 0.27 26.09
CA ASN A 287 -1.44 -0.62 27.13
C ASN A 287 0.09 -0.51 27.31
N HIS A 288 0.51 0.20 28.33
CA HIS A 288 1.93 0.38 28.74
C HIS A 288 2.66 -0.92 29.14
N ARG A 289 2.07 -2.08 29.03
CA ARG A 289 2.75 -3.36 29.24
C ARG A 289 3.48 -3.74 27.97
N ILE A 290 4.77 -3.44 27.93
CA ILE A 290 5.69 -3.88 26.88
C ILE A 290 5.73 -5.42 26.89
N SER A 291 4.80 -6.03 26.16
CA SER A 291 4.91 -7.43 25.79
C SER A 291 5.74 -7.51 24.52
N SER A 292 6.81 -8.29 24.52
CA SER A 292 7.64 -8.52 23.35
C SER A 292 6.91 -9.23 22.19
N THR A 293 5.67 -9.64 22.41
CA THR A 293 4.81 -10.37 21.47
C THR A 293 3.75 -9.50 20.80
N ARG A 294 3.55 -8.27 21.27
CA ARG A 294 2.46 -7.42 20.78
C ARG A 294 2.74 -6.89 19.37
N VAL A 295 1.72 -6.92 18.54
CA VAL A 295 1.73 -6.35 17.18
C VAL A 295 1.54 -4.83 17.29
N LEU A 296 2.21 -4.05 16.41
CA LEU A 296 1.96 -2.61 16.31
C LEU A 296 0.51 -2.36 15.86
N PRO A 297 -0.04 -1.17 16.20
CA PRO A 297 -1.29 -0.72 15.61
C PRO A 297 -1.25 -0.77 14.09
N VAL A 298 -2.38 -1.05 13.49
CA VAL A 298 -2.56 -1.19 12.05
C VAL A 298 -3.63 -0.24 11.57
N MET A 299 -3.31 0.51 10.53
CA MET A 299 -4.29 1.30 9.79
C MET A 299 -4.82 0.50 8.60
N MET A 300 -6.10 0.63 8.31
CA MET A 300 -6.75 0.01 7.16
C MET A 300 -7.77 0.95 6.51
N CYS A 301 -8.01 0.76 5.23
CA CYS A 301 -9.14 1.36 4.53
C CYS A 301 -9.98 0.29 3.82
N SER A 302 -11.25 0.59 3.57
CA SER A 302 -12.22 -0.40 3.09
C SER A 302 -13.23 0.13 2.07
N GLU A 303 -13.90 -0.81 1.40
CA GLU A 303 -14.94 -0.59 0.40
C GLU A 303 -16.17 0.12 1.00
N ASP A 304 -16.49 -0.12 2.26
CA ASP A 304 -17.60 0.53 2.96
C ASP A 304 -17.25 1.92 3.53
N GLY A 305 -16.11 2.48 3.10
CA GLY A 305 -15.73 3.86 3.37
C GLY A 305 -15.12 4.11 4.75
N ILE A 306 -14.55 3.10 5.36
CA ILE A 306 -13.93 3.21 6.68
C ILE A 306 -12.42 3.34 6.54
N LEU A 307 -11.82 4.36 7.17
CA LEU A 307 -10.40 4.44 7.51
C LEU A 307 -10.28 4.31 9.02
N ALA A 308 -9.67 3.25 9.51
CA ALA A 308 -9.59 2.94 10.92
C ALA A 308 -8.19 2.47 11.35
N VAL A 309 -7.89 2.64 12.64
CA VAL A 309 -6.73 2.03 13.30
C VAL A 309 -7.23 0.96 14.26
N THR A 310 -6.60 -0.21 14.22
CA THR A 310 -6.90 -1.32 15.11
C THR A 310 -5.65 -1.82 15.82
N GLU A 311 -5.82 -2.29 17.05
CA GLU A 311 -4.81 -2.99 17.84
C GLU A 311 -5.33 -4.35 18.27
N GLU A 312 -4.42 -5.29 18.54
CA GLU A 312 -4.77 -6.62 19.03
C GLU A 312 -5.55 -6.54 20.36
N GLY A 313 -6.81 -7.03 20.34
CA GLY A 313 -7.67 -7.08 21.53
C GLY A 313 -8.33 -5.77 21.94
N GLU A 314 -8.23 -4.72 21.13
CA GLU A 314 -8.90 -3.44 21.36
C GLU A 314 -10.00 -3.21 20.30
N GLU A 315 -10.93 -2.32 20.60
CA GLU A 315 -11.91 -1.88 19.60
C GLU A 315 -11.25 -0.97 18.57
N PRO A 316 -11.59 -1.11 17.27
CA PRO A 316 -11.07 -0.24 16.24
C PRO A 316 -11.44 1.23 16.46
N ILE A 317 -10.51 2.13 16.15
CA ILE A 317 -10.73 3.57 16.18
C ILE A 317 -10.99 4.03 14.75
N GLU A 318 -12.21 4.41 14.45
CA GLU A 318 -12.57 4.99 13.16
C GLU A 318 -12.05 6.43 13.07
N LEU A 319 -11.17 6.69 12.10
CA LEU A 319 -10.60 8.02 11.83
C LEU A 319 -11.44 8.79 10.81
N LEU A 320 -11.98 8.09 9.81
CA LEU A 320 -12.81 8.65 8.76
C LEU A 320 -13.87 7.63 8.38
N VAL A 321 -15.11 8.11 8.22
CA VAL A 321 -16.23 7.31 7.69
C VAL A 321 -16.89 8.11 6.57
N GLU A 322 -16.90 7.53 5.39
CA GLU A 322 -17.45 8.12 4.17
C GLU A 322 -18.53 7.23 3.56
N PRO A 323 -19.47 7.77 2.81
CA PRO A 323 -20.53 6.99 2.16
C PRO A 323 -20.06 6.28 0.87
N CYS A 324 -18.78 6.33 0.54
CA CYS A 324 -18.15 5.72 -0.63
C CYS A 324 -16.85 5.03 -0.23
N ALA A 325 -16.35 4.14 -1.07
CA ALA A 325 -15.11 3.42 -0.84
C ALA A 325 -13.91 4.36 -0.60
N ILE A 326 -13.03 3.96 0.31
CA ILE A 326 -11.69 4.54 0.46
C ILE A 326 -10.73 3.55 -0.20
N ASN A 327 -10.27 3.91 -1.42
CA ASN A 327 -9.55 2.98 -2.30
C ASN A 327 -8.09 2.75 -1.89
N CYS A 328 -7.42 3.78 -1.37
CA CYS A 328 -6.06 3.68 -0.86
C CYS A 328 -5.78 4.80 0.14
N PHE A 329 -4.73 4.61 0.92
CA PHE A 329 -4.17 5.64 1.80
C PHE A 329 -2.66 5.55 1.87
N ASP A 330 -2.03 6.59 2.41
CA ASP A 330 -0.60 6.59 2.70
C ASP A 330 -0.32 7.40 3.97
N ILE A 331 0.48 6.83 4.86
CA ILE A 331 0.93 7.49 6.09
C ILE A 331 2.23 8.24 5.77
N ASP A 332 2.30 9.53 6.07
CA ASP A 332 3.53 10.28 5.85
C ASP A 332 4.65 9.76 6.74
N ARG A 333 5.69 9.21 6.12
CA ARG A 333 6.83 8.62 6.85
C ARG A 333 7.59 9.62 7.70
N GLN A 334 7.53 10.92 7.37
CA GLN A 334 8.22 11.96 8.14
C GLN A 334 7.34 12.57 9.22
N ASN A 335 6.06 12.64 8.96
CA ASN A 335 5.07 13.11 9.91
C ASN A 335 3.95 12.07 10.02
N PRO A 336 4.16 10.97 10.75
CA PRO A 336 3.20 9.86 10.81
C PRO A 336 1.83 10.22 11.38
N SER A 337 1.68 11.43 11.95
CA SER A 337 0.36 11.97 12.31
C SER A 337 -0.50 12.26 11.08
N ASP A 338 0.12 12.50 9.93
CA ASP A 338 -0.61 12.89 8.73
C ASP A 338 -0.81 11.70 7.79
N VAL A 339 -2.04 11.55 7.36
CA VAL A 339 -2.51 10.49 6.47
C VAL A 339 -3.22 11.12 5.30
N ILE A 340 -2.97 10.61 4.10
CA ILE A 340 -3.72 10.96 2.91
C ILE A 340 -4.48 9.75 2.42
N CYS A 341 -5.72 9.92 1.97
CA CYS A 341 -6.49 8.85 1.34
C CYS A 341 -7.25 9.33 0.11
N SER A 342 -7.48 8.41 -0.82
CA SER A 342 -8.35 8.62 -1.99
C SER A 342 -9.71 7.99 -1.76
N MET A 343 -10.74 8.70 -2.19
CA MET A 343 -12.13 8.28 -2.10
C MET A 343 -12.70 8.07 -3.51
N GLU A 344 -13.57 7.09 -3.65
CA GLU A 344 -14.19 6.73 -4.93
C GLU A 344 -14.90 7.92 -5.60
N TRP A 345 -15.48 8.83 -4.81
CA TRP A 345 -16.18 10.01 -5.35
C TRP A 345 -15.23 11.16 -5.69
N GLU A 346 -14.14 10.85 -6.39
CA GLU A 346 -13.24 11.85 -6.98
C GLU A 346 -12.74 12.88 -5.95
N SER A 347 -12.33 12.42 -4.77
CA SER A 347 -11.81 13.31 -3.74
C SER A 347 -10.64 12.72 -2.99
N VAL A 348 -9.82 13.60 -2.42
CA VAL A 348 -8.71 13.27 -1.52
C VAL A 348 -9.08 13.79 -0.14
N ALA A 349 -8.84 13.02 0.90
CA ALA A 349 -8.88 13.50 2.26
C ALA A 349 -7.47 13.50 2.87
N ILE A 350 -7.15 14.56 3.62
CA ILE A 350 -5.94 14.67 4.42
C ILE A 350 -6.36 14.75 5.87
N LEU A 351 -5.85 13.82 6.67
CA LEU A 351 -6.10 13.73 8.09
C LEU A 351 -4.82 14.11 8.84
N SER A 352 -4.94 14.97 9.86
CA SER A 352 -3.86 15.28 10.80
C SER A 352 -4.31 14.89 12.20
N ARG A 353 -3.58 13.95 12.81
CA ARG A 353 -3.82 13.42 14.15
C ARG A 353 -2.93 14.18 15.14
N ALA A 354 -3.49 14.71 16.23
CA ALA A 354 -2.76 15.50 17.22
C ALA A 354 -2.17 14.65 18.35
#